data_8e0397e8eaa6dbae13c0a68b9bd3ba26
#
_entry.id   8e0397e8eaa6dbae13c0a68b9bd3ba26
#
_cell.length_a   1.000
_cell.length_b   1.000
_cell.length_c   1.000
_cell.angle_alpha   90.00
_cell.angle_beta   90.00
_cell.angle_gamma   90.00
#
_symmetry.space_group_name_H-M   'P 1'
#
loop_
_entity.id
_entity.type
_entity.pdbx_description
1 polymer ?
#
loop_
_entity_poly.entity_id
_entity_poly.type
_entity_poly.pdbx_seq_one_letter_code
_entity_poly.pdbx_strand_id
1 'polypeptide(L)'
;MADSLGTKLTGRELLTRILVAKRVLDRALGPDAKRVGVLLPPTAGAAIVNAALALSGRVAVNLNYTSAQPILDICMERAGLRHVISSPIFLKRVKLEVGDRLLDAGDLKKLATTADKLVAFAQATVVPLPLLESMLGLLRLKADDVLTVIFTSGSTGDPKGVVLSEENVCSQVRAIQQLIHLSPADVALGVLPFFHSYGYTTTLWTPLVLDPAVVYHTDPRDAQVVGKLAREHHATLLMATPTFLRFYMRRTPAEDFSTLEAVFGAAEKLPKDVCDAFEQKFGIRPVEAYGATELSPLVAANVPPARHVPGRPVDAREGTVGQPIAGCRAKITDREGDRELPIGEEGMLWITGPNVMQGYLDRPDLTANVVKDGWYCTGDIAKLDREGFITITGRESRFSKIGGEMVPHISVEEAINDALGASDGELLAVVTAVPDKAKGERLVVF
;
A
#
# COMPACT_ATOMS: atom_id res chain seq x y z
N MET A 1 -18.93 -5.55 1.09
CA MET A 1 -18.16 -4.73 0.11
C MET A 1 -19.09 -3.82 -0.68
N ALA A 2 -18.74 -2.56 -0.85
CA ALA A 2 -19.49 -1.60 -1.66
C ALA A 2 -18.52 -0.72 -2.48
N ASP A 3 -19.02 0.03 -3.46
CA ASP A 3 -18.25 1.05 -4.16
C ASP A 3 -19.12 2.24 -4.59
N SER A 4 -18.46 3.36 -4.93
CA SER A 4 -19.11 4.59 -5.41
C SER A 4 -19.78 4.46 -6.78
N LEU A 5 -19.62 3.34 -7.47
CA LEU A 5 -20.29 3.05 -8.74
C LEU A 5 -21.63 2.33 -8.54
N GLY A 6 -22.09 2.20 -7.29
CA GLY A 6 -23.37 1.61 -6.93
C GLY A 6 -23.35 0.11 -6.70
N THR A 7 -22.19 -0.52 -6.65
CA THR A 7 -22.08 -1.94 -6.28
C THR A 7 -22.23 -2.08 -4.77
N LYS A 8 -23.10 -3.02 -4.32
CA LYS A 8 -23.19 -3.48 -2.92
C LYS A 8 -23.27 -4.99 -2.93
N LEU A 9 -22.39 -5.65 -2.18
CA LEU A 9 -22.25 -7.11 -2.14
C LEU A 9 -22.14 -7.59 -0.70
N THR A 10 -22.92 -8.60 -0.37
CA THR A 10 -22.68 -9.45 0.81
C THR A 10 -21.45 -10.32 0.60
N GLY A 11 -20.90 -10.93 1.64
CA GLY A 11 -19.75 -11.84 1.53
C GLY A 11 -20.03 -13.01 0.59
N ARG A 12 -21.24 -13.59 0.64
CA ARG A 12 -21.66 -14.67 -0.28
C ARG A 12 -21.73 -14.23 -1.74
N GLU A 13 -22.31 -13.07 -1.99
CA GLU A 13 -22.37 -12.52 -3.36
C GLU A 13 -20.98 -12.19 -3.89
N LEU A 14 -20.11 -11.67 -3.04
CA LEU A 14 -18.70 -11.40 -3.36
C LEU A 14 -17.99 -12.69 -3.76
N LEU A 15 -18.03 -13.73 -2.90
CA LEU A 15 -17.43 -15.03 -3.19
C LEU A 15 -17.99 -15.63 -4.50
N THR A 16 -19.31 -15.57 -4.68
CA THR A 16 -19.93 -16.03 -5.93
C THR A 16 -19.36 -15.32 -7.15
N ARG A 17 -19.23 -13.98 -7.09
CA ARG A 17 -18.68 -13.20 -8.20
C ARG A 17 -17.20 -13.46 -8.44
N ILE A 18 -16.42 -13.68 -7.38
CA ILE A 18 -15.01 -14.08 -7.49
C ILE A 18 -14.90 -15.44 -8.19
N LEU A 19 -15.71 -16.43 -7.82
CA LEU A 19 -15.71 -17.75 -8.43
C LEU A 19 -16.16 -17.70 -9.90
N VAL A 20 -17.16 -16.89 -10.25
CA VAL A 20 -17.54 -16.64 -11.66
C VAL A 20 -16.39 -16.02 -12.42
N ALA A 21 -15.77 -14.97 -11.87
CA ALA A 21 -14.64 -14.29 -12.51
C ALA A 21 -13.46 -15.25 -12.73
N LYS A 22 -13.13 -16.09 -11.72
CA LYS A 22 -12.10 -17.13 -11.85
C LYS A 22 -12.37 -18.03 -13.05
N ARG A 23 -13.58 -18.59 -13.18
CA ARG A 23 -13.96 -19.48 -14.29
C ARG A 23 -13.84 -18.80 -15.65
N VAL A 24 -14.25 -17.54 -15.74
CA VAL A 24 -14.14 -16.74 -16.95
C VAL A 24 -12.68 -16.47 -17.30
N LEU A 25 -11.88 -16.04 -16.32
CA LEU A 25 -10.46 -15.75 -16.51
C LEU A 25 -9.65 -16.99 -16.89
N ASP A 26 -9.95 -18.15 -16.30
CA ASP A 26 -9.26 -19.40 -16.65
C ASP A 26 -9.49 -19.79 -18.11
N ARG A 27 -10.69 -19.54 -18.65
CA ARG A 27 -10.98 -19.77 -20.07
C ARG A 27 -10.35 -18.71 -21.00
N ALA A 28 -10.40 -17.44 -20.58
CA ALA A 28 -9.94 -16.33 -21.41
C ALA A 28 -8.42 -16.24 -21.52
N LEU A 29 -7.72 -16.56 -20.43
CA LEU A 29 -6.27 -16.39 -20.32
C LEU A 29 -5.47 -17.63 -20.76
N GLY A 30 -6.05 -18.81 -20.70
CA GLY A 30 -5.34 -20.06 -20.93
C GLY A 30 -4.31 -20.38 -19.83
N PRO A 31 -3.61 -21.53 -19.92
CA PRO A 31 -2.71 -22.01 -18.87
C PRO A 31 -1.38 -21.23 -18.80
N ASP A 32 -0.94 -20.61 -19.89
CA ASP A 32 0.39 -19.99 -20.00
C ASP A 32 0.47 -18.56 -19.44
N ALA A 33 -0.67 -17.93 -19.17
CA ALA A 33 -0.72 -16.57 -18.66
C ALA A 33 -0.47 -16.56 -17.14
N LYS A 34 0.78 -16.67 -16.73
CA LYS A 34 1.18 -16.67 -15.32
C LYS A 34 1.02 -15.30 -14.66
N ARG A 35 1.40 -14.22 -15.35
CA ARG A 35 1.28 -12.82 -14.88
C ARG A 35 0.22 -12.10 -15.71
N VAL A 36 -0.66 -11.36 -15.04
CA VAL A 36 -1.75 -10.62 -15.68
C VAL A 36 -1.77 -9.19 -15.15
N GLY A 37 -1.71 -8.23 -16.05
CA GLY A 37 -1.83 -6.82 -15.70
C GLY A 37 -3.25 -6.47 -15.27
N VAL A 38 -3.37 -5.64 -14.25
CA VAL A 38 -4.66 -5.07 -13.80
C VAL A 38 -4.52 -3.55 -13.81
N LEU A 39 -5.19 -2.88 -14.73
CA LEU A 39 -5.19 -1.43 -14.84
C LEU A 39 -6.60 -0.91 -14.57
N LEU A 40 -6.98 -0.96 -13.28
CA LEU A 40 -8.30 -0.60 -12.79
C LEU A 40 -8.19 0.26 -11.52
N PRO A 41 -9.12 1.21 -11.31
CA PRO A 41 -9.17 1.96 -10.05
C PRO A 41 -9.75 1.09 -8.91
N PRO A 42 -9.60 1.51 -7.64
CA PRO A 42 -10.18 0.79 -6.49
C PRO A 42 -11.71 0.74 -6.61
N THR A 43 -12.20 -0.45 -6.89
CA THR A 43 -13.62 -0.77 -7.04
C THR A 43 -13.87 -2.21 -6.62
N ALA A 44 -15.12 -2.57 -6.37
CA ALA A 44 -15.51 -3.96 -6.14
C ALA A 44 -15.10 -4.87 -7.32
N GLY A 45 -15.19 -4.35 -8.56
CA GLY A 45 -14.75 -5.08 -9.77
C GLY A 45 -13.26 -5.36 -9.76
N ALA A 46 -12.43 -4.39 -9.43
CA ALA A 46 -10.98 -4.57 -9.33
C ALA A 46 -10.59 -5.55 -8.21
N ALA A 47 -11.29 -5.50 -7.07
CA ALA A 47 -11.10 -6.45 -5.98
C ALA A 47 -11.45 -7.89 -6.41
N ILE A 48 -12.58 -8.07 -7.08
CA ILE A 48 -12.99 -9.37 -7.62
C ILE A 48 -11.96 -9.93 -8.61
N VAL A 49 -11.41 -9.09 -9.50
CA VAL A 49 -10.39 -9.50 -10.49
C VAL A 49 -9.11 -9.96 -9.77
N ASN A 50 -8.60 -9.17 -8.81
CA ASN A 50 -7.40 -9.55 -8.05
C ASN A 50 -7.60 -10.87 -7.29
N ALA A 51 -8.73 -11.03 -6.59
CA ALA A 51 -9.05 -12.26 -5.88
C ALA A 51 -9.20 -13.47 -6.83
N ALA A 52 -9.84 -13.28 -7.99
CA ALA A 52 -10.01 -14.35 -8.97
C ALA A 52 -8.68 -14.80 -9.59
N LEU A 53 -7.74 -13.87 -9.83
CA LEU A 53 -6.39 -14.18 -10.31
C LEU A 53 -5.61 -14.97 -9.24
N ALA A 54 -5.65 -14.55 -7.96
CA ALA A 54 -5.03 -15.27 -6.87
C ALA A 54 -5.58 -16.69 -6.72
N LEU A 55 -6.92 -16.87 -6.72
CA LEU A 55 -7.56 -18.19 -6.70
C LEU A 55 -7.23 -19.05 -7.94
N SER A 56 -6.75 -18.45 -9.01
CA SER A 56 -6.28 -19.15 -10.21
C SER A 56 -4.79 -19.47 -10.18
N GLY A 57 -4.09 -19.14 -9.10
CA GLY A 57 -2.63 -19.26 -8.99
C GLY A 57 -1.89 -18.35 -9.98
N ARG A 58 -2.47 -17.21 -10.31
CA ARG A 58 -1.88 -16.22 -11.22
C ARG A 58 -1.44 -14.97 -10.48
N VAL A 59 -0.33 -14.41 -10.90
CA VAL A 59 0.26 -13.20 -10.34
C VAL A 59 -0.47 -11.98 -10.89
N ALA A 60 -1.15 -11.24 -10.03
CA ALA A 60 -1.74 -9.95 -10.40
C ALA A 60 -0.67 -8.87 -10.40
N VAL A 61 -0.52 -8.14 -11.51
CA VAL A 61 0.36 -6.98 -11.62
C VAL A 61 -0.51 -5.73 -11.73
N ASN A 62 -0.77 -5.08 -10.60
CA ASN A 62 -1.56 -3.85 -10.58
C ASN A 62 -0.70 -2.70 -11.13
N LEU A 63 -1.10 -2.15 -12.29
CA LEU A 63 -0.36 -1.13 -13.02
C LEU A 63 -0.77 0.27 -12.58
N ASN A 64 0.21 1.15 -12.45
CA ASN A 64 -0.01 2.52 -12.05
C ASN A 64 -0.63 3.36 -13.18
N TYR A 65 -1.91 3.67 -13.04
CA TYR A 65 -2.67 4.48 -14.01
C TYR A 65 -2.44 6.00 -13.88
N THR A 66 -1.57 6.43 -12.95
CA THR A 66 -1.15 7.82 -12.82
C THR A 66 0.22 8.08 -13.45
N SER A 67 0.91 7.03 -13.91
CA SER A 67 2.20 7.13 -14.59
C SER A 67 2.05 7.64 -16.02
N ALA A 68 3.14 8.19 -16.56
CA ALA A 68 3.23 8.46 -17.99
C ALA A 68 3.29 7.16 -18.80
N GLN A 69 2.82 7.19 -20.06
CA GLN A 69 2.79 6.03 -20.97
C GLN A 69 4.12 5.28 -21.06
N PRO A 70 5.29 5.94 -21.24
CA PRO A 70 6.57 5.21 -21.34
C PRO A 70 6.91 4.37 -20.11
N ILE A 71 6.53 4.85 -18.92
CA ILE A 71 6.72 4.12 -17.67
C ILE A 71 5.80 2.91 -17.59
N LEU A 72 4.56 3.05 -18.02
CA LEU A 72 3.60 1.94 -18.12
C LEU A 72 4.11 0.85 -19.07
N ASP A 73 4.62 1.24 -20.23
CA ASP A 73 5.18 0.34 -21.23
C ASP A 73 6.35 -0.46 -20.67
N ILE A 74 7.29 0.21 -20.01
CA ILE A 74 8.42 -0.44 -19.32
C ILE A 74 7.93 -1.44 -18.28
N CYS A 75 6.92 -1.09 -17.47
CA CYS A 75 6.38 -2.00 -16.46
C CYS A 75 5.73 -3.23 -17.11
N MET A 76 4.96 -3.04 -18.19
CA MET A 76 4.34 -4.15 -18.93
C MET A 76 5.36 -5.09 -19.55
N GLU A 77 6.43 -4.55 -20.13
CA GLU A 77 7.51 -5.34 -20.74
C GLU A 77 8.30 -6.11 -19.67
N ARG A 78 8.72 -5.46 -18.59
CA ARG A 78 9.48 -6.10 -17.51
C ARG A 78 8.69 -7.22 -16.82
N ALA A 79 7.39 -7.01 -16.64
CA ALA A 79 6.54 -8.06 -16.08
C ALA A 79 6.17 -9.16 -17.11
N GLY A 80 6.56 -9.01 -18.37
CA GLY A 80 6.23 -9.95 -19.45
C GLY A 80 4.72 -10.10 -19.67
N LEU A 81 3.98 -9.01 -19.55
CA LEU A 81 2.52 -9.04 -19.61
C LEU A 81 2.03 -9.24 -21.05
N ARG A 82 1.29 -10.32 -21.27
CA ARG A 82 0.58 -10.58 -22.51
C ARG A 82 -0.87 -10.09 -22.46
N HIS A 83 -1.41 -9.95 -21.25
CA HIS A 83 -2.79 -9.55 -21.01
C HIS A 83 -2.86 -8.48 -19.93
N VAL A 84 -3.69 -7.46 -20.15
CA VAL A 84 -3.98 -6.38 -19.19
C VAL A 84 -5.50 -6.23 -19.09
N ILE A 85 -6.04 -6.51 -17.92
CA ILE A 85 -7.47 -6.33 -17.65
C ILE A 85 -7.73 -4.85 -17.35
N SER A 86 -8.54 -4.22 -18.19
CA SER A 86 -8.96 -2.83 -18.02
C SER A 86 -10.32 -2.60 -18.69
N SER A 87 -10.74 -1.35 -18.82
CA SER A 87 -11.88 -0.98 -19.64
C SER A 87 -11.54 0.18 -20.59
N PRO A 88 -12.06 0.18 -21.83
CA PRO A 88 -11.83 1.28 -22.79
C PRO A 88 -12.21 2.65 -22.22
N ILE A 89 -13.29 2.73 -21.44
CA ILE A 89 -13.75 3.96 -20.79
C ILE A 89 -12.70 4.46 -19.77
N PHE A 90 -12.14 3.56 -18.97
CA PHE A 90 -11.13 3.93 -17.99
C PHE A 90 -9.82 4.34 -18.66
N LEU A 91 -9.35 3.58 -19.65
CA LEU A 91 -8.15 3.89 -20.43
C LEU A 91 -8.24 5.29 -21.06
N LYS A 92 -9.38 5.60 -21.67
CA LYS A 92 -9.64 6.93 -22.25
C LYS A 92 -9.61 8.03 -21.19
N ARG A 93 -10.16 7.77 -19.99
CA ARG A 93 -10.17 8.74 -18.87
C ARG A 93 -8.76 9.06 -18.37
N VAL A 94 -7.91 8.03 -18.24
CA VAL A 94 -6.53 8.19 -17.75
C VAL A 94 -5.52 8.52 -18.86
N LYS A 95 -5.97 8.50 -20.14
CA LYS A 95 -5.15 8.74 -21.33
C LYS A 95 -3.98 7.77 -21.46
N LEU A 96 -4.22 6.50 -21.21
CA LEU A 96 -3.24 5.42 -21.32
C LEU A 96 -3.72 4.37 -22.32
N GLU A 97 -2.76 3.67 -22.92
CA GLU A 97 -2.99 2.61 -23.88
C GLU A 97 -2.24 1.33 -23.46
N VAL A 98 -2.82 0.19 -23.76
CA VAL A 98 -2.21 -1.13 -23.50
C VAL A 98 -2.12 -1.98 -24.78
N GLY A 99 -2.52 -1.42 -25.90
CA GLY A 99 -2.46 -2.06 -27.22
C GLY A 99 -3.25 -3.37 -27.26
N ASP A 100 -2.71 -4.33 -28.00
CA ASP A 100 -3.32 -5.67 -28.18
C ASP A 100 -3.37 -6.52 -26.90
N ARG A 101 -2.75 -6.03 -25.79
CA ARG A 101 -2.80 -6.69 -24.49
C ARG A 101 -4.14 -6.53 -23.79
N LEU A 102 -5.02 -5.63 -24.27
CA LEU A 102 -6.28 -5.32 -23.60
C LEU A 102 -7.20 -6.54 -23.52
N LEU A 103 -7.59 -6.88 -22.29
CA LEU A 103 -8.76 -7.70 -22.00
C LEU A 103 -9.84 -6.79 -21.40
N ASP A 104 -10.86 -6.49 -22.16
CA ASP A 104 -11.94 -5.62 -21.69
C ASP A 104 -12.74 -6.31 -20.58
N ALA A 105 -12.75 -5.70 -19.40
CA ALA A 105 -13.49 -6.18 -18.23
C ALA A 105 -15.01 -6.30 -18.50
N GLY A 106 -15.56 -5.43 -19.38
CA GLY A 106 -16.94 -5.50 -19.84
C GLY A 106 -17.22 -6.74 -20.68
N ASP A 107 -16.31 -7.08 -21.58
CA ASP A 107 -16.44 -8.27 -22.43
C ASP A 107 -16.21 -9.56 -21.62
N LEU A 108 -15.23 -9.58 -20.72
CA LEU A 108 -15.05 -10.68 -19.77
C LEU A 108 -16.33 -10.95 -18.97
N LYS A 109 -17.02 -9.91 -18.51
CA LYS A 109 -18.30 -10.07 -17.81
C LYS A 109 -19.39 -10.70 -18.68
N LYS A 110 -19.41 -10.43 -19.99
CA LYS A 110 -20.37 -11.02 -20.94
C LYS A 110 -20.10 -12.50 -21.20
N LEU A 111 -18.85 -12.95 -21.06
CA LEU A 111 -18.46 -14.36 -21.21
C LEU A 111 -18.97 -15.27 -20.08
N ALA A 112 -19.47 -14.70 -18.98
CA ALA A 112 -20.01 -15.45 -17.85
C ALA A 112 -21.35 -16.10 -18.22
N THR A 113 -21.36 -17.43 -18.36
CA THR A 113 -22.56 -18.21 -18.69
C THR A 113 -23.49 -18.37 -17.50
N THR A 114 -24.74 -18.77 -17.75
CA THR A 114 -25.67 -19.15 -16.67
C THR A 114 -25.13 -20.32 -15.84
N ALA A 115 -24.49 -21.30 -16.51
CA ALA A 115 -23.86 -22.43 -15.83
C ALA A 115 -22.74 -21.98 -14.88
N ASP A 116 -21.89 -21.02 -15.28
CA ASP A 116 -20.87 -20.47 -14.40
C ASP A 116 -21.47 -19.84 -13.14
N LYS A 117 -22.56 -19.08 -13.29
CA LYS A 117 -23.25 -18.43 -12.17
C LYS A 117 -23.88 -19.44 -11.22
N LEU A 118 -24.53 -20.48 -11.76
CA LEU A 118 -25.16 -21.53 -10.95
C LEU A 118 -24.13 -22.37 -10.19
N VAL A 119 -23.04 -22.77 -10.86
CA VAL A 119 -21.96 -23.54 -10.21
C VAL A 119 -21.28 -22.70 -9.14
N ALA A 120 -20.91 -21.45 -9.44
CA ALA A 120 -20.29 -20.57 -8.48
C ALA A 120 -21.19 -20.28 -7.27
N PHE A 121 -22.50 -20.10 -7.50
CA PHE A 121 -23.47 -19.91 -6.42
C PHE A 121 -23.56 -21.17 -5.53
N ALA A 122 -23.64 -22.36 -6.12
CA ALA A 122 -23.65 -23.60 -5.38
C ALA A 122 -22.33 -23.77 -4.58
N GLN A 123 -21.20 -23.49 -5.17
CA GLN A 123 -19.89 -23.51 -4.52
C GLN A 123 -19.84 -22.56 -3.32
N ALA A 124 -20.33 -21.35 -3.47
CA ALA A 124 -20.32 -20.33 -2.41
C ALA A 124 -21.39 -20.57 -1.30
N THR A 125 -22.35 -21.49 -1.51
CA THR A 125 -23.49 -21.63 -0.61
C THR A 125 -23.53 -22.98 0.11
N VAL A 126 -23.27 -24.08 -0.61
CA VAL A 126 -23.49 -25.43 -0.10
C VAL A 126 -22.23 -26.31 -0.05
N VAL A 127 -21.15 -25.91 -0.73
CA VAL A 127 -19.91 -26.69 -0.70
C VAL A 127 -19.13 -26.36 0.58
N PRO A 128 -18.81 -27.37 1.43
CA PRO A 128 -17.95 -27.17 2.60
C PRO A 128 -16.58 -26.59 2.21
N LEU A 129 -16.04 -25.68 3.04
CA LEU A 129 -14.80 -24.96 2.74
C LEU A 129 -13.62 -25.89 2.38
N PRO A 130 -13.31 -26.98 3.11
CA PRO A 130 -12.19 -27.86 2.73
C PRO A 130 -12.36 -28.51 1.35
N LEU A 131 -13.62 -28.82 0.99
CA LEU A 131 -13.91 -29.38 -0.33
C LEU A 131 -13.78 -28.31 -1.42
N LEU A 132 -14.23 -27.09 -1.14
CA LEU A 132 -14.07 -25.97 -2.06
C LEU A 132 -12.59 -25.64 -2.31
N GLU A 133 -11.77 -25.58 -1.27
CA GLU A 133 -10.32 -25.39 -1.38
C GLU A 133 -9.66 -26.48 -2.26
N SER A 134 -10.03 -27.74 -2.05
CA SER A 134 -9.56 -28.85 -2.88
C SER A 134 -10.01 -28.71 -4.35
N MET A 135 -11.28 -28.38 -4.59
CA MET A 135 -11.84 -28.17 -5.92
C MET A 135 -11.18 -27.00 -6.67
N LEU A 136 -10.79 -25.96 -5.96
CA LEU A 136 -10.09 -24.81 -6.51
C LEU A 136 -8.59 -25.03 -6.68
N GLY A 137 -8.05 -26.15 -6.14
CA GLY A 137 -6.63 -26.48 -6.21
C GLY A 137 -5.76 -25.70 -5.22
N LEU A 138 -6.37 -25.02 -4.23
CA LEU A 138 -5.66 -24.15 -3.29
C LEU A 138 -4.69 -24.91 -2.38
N LEU A 139 -4.93 -26.21 -2.16
CA LEU A 139 -4.03 -27.08 -1.37
C LEU A 139 -2.63 -27.24 -2.02
N ARG A 140 -2.45 -26.79 -3.26
CA ARG A 140 -1.16 -26.84 -3.98
C ARG A 140 -0.37 -25.54 -3.84
N LEU A 141 -1.03 -24.45 -3.40
CA LEU A 141 -0.36 -23.16 -3.18
C LEU A 141 0.58 -23.24 -2.00
N LYS A 142 1.72 -22.59 -2.14
CA LYS A 142 2.75 -22.54 -1.11
C LYS A 142 2.88 -21.09 -0.61
N ALA A 143 3.37 -20.96 0.59
CA ALA A 143 3.60 -19.66 1.23
C ALA A 143 4.56 -18.77 0.43
N ASP A 144 5.50 -19.37 -0.30
CA ASP A 144 6.48 -18.70 -1.13
C ASP A 144 6.03 -18.48 -2.60
N ASP A 145 4.84 -18.95 -2.99
CA ASP A 145 4.29 -18.65 -4.31
C ASP A 145 4.07 -17.14 -4.45
N VAL A 146 4.40 -16.62 -5.64
CA VAL A 146 4.27 -15.18 -5.92
C VAL A 146 2.80 -14.79 -6.08
N LEU A 147 2.32 -13.90 -5.21
CA LEU A 147 0.98 -13.35 -5.27
C LEU A 147 0.89 -12.14 -6.21
N THR A 148 1.88 -11.26 -6.15
CA THR A 148 1.86 -10.00 -6.91
C THR A 148 3.25 -9.48 -7.23
N VAL A 149 3.32 -8.63 -8.25
CA VAL A 149 4.46 -7.74 -8.50
C VAL A 149 3.96 -6.30 -8.47
N ILE A 150 4.53 -5.48 -7.60
CA ILE A 150 4.19 -4.06 -7.47
C ILE A 150 5.39 -3.23 -7.94
N PHE A 151 5.18 -2.39 -8.94
CA PHE A 151 6.24 -1.51 -9.44
C PHE A 151 6.38 -0.25 -8.60
N THR A 152 7.61 0.08 -8.24
CA THR A 152 7.97 1.34 -7.57
C THR A 152 8.78 2.22 -8.51
N SER A 153 8.57 3.53 -8.45
CA SER A 153 9.48 4.50 -9.07
C SER A 153 10.73 4.58 -8.21
N GLY A 154 11.77 3.82 -8.54
CA GLY A 154 13.06 3.94 -7.85
C GLY A 154 13.58 5.38 -7.85
N SER A 155 14.47 5.72 -6.92
CA SER A 155 15.15 7.03 -6.85
C SER A 155 15.91 7.40 -8.15
N THR A 156 16.16 6.43 -8.99
CA THR A 156 16.81 6.56 -10.32
C THR A 156 15.82 6.79 -11.47
N GLY A 157 14.50 6.86 -11.18
CA GLY A 157 13.46 6.99 -12.22
C GLY A 157 13.13 5.68 -12.97
N ASP A 158 13.90 4.61 -12.75
CA ASP A 158 13.72 3.32 -13.42
C ASP A 158 12.80 2.40 -12.58
N PRO A 159 11.61 1.98 -13.08
CA PRO A 159 10.67 1.19 -12.30
C PRO A 159 11.25 -0.15 -11.85
N LYS A 160 11.15 -0.47 -10.58
CA LYS A 160 11.53 -1.77 -10.01
C LYS A 160 10.29 -2.56 -9.66
N GLY A 161 10.18 -3.79 -10.16
CA GLY A 161 9.09 -4.70 -9.81
C GLY A 161 9.41 -5.43 -8.49
N VAL A 162 8.72 -5.10 -7.43
CA VAL A 162 8.85 -5.78 -6.13
C VAL A 162 8.01 -7.04 -6.15
N VAL A 163 8.64 -8.19 -5.95
CA VAL A 163 7.99 -9.51 -5.95
C VAL A 163 7.55 -9.86 -4.54
N LEU A 164 6.24 -9.99 -4.34
CA LEU A 164 5.64 -10.33 -3.06
C LEU A 164 4.95 -11.68 -3.12
N SER A 165 5.25 -12.54 -2.13
CA SER A 165 4.64 -13.86 -2.00
C SER A 165 3.31 -13.81 -1.25
N GLU A 166 2.61 -14.95 -1.26
CA GLU A 166 1.43 -15.18 -0.42
C GLU A 166 1.74 -14.90 1.07
N GLU A 167 2.86 -15.44 1.59
CA GLU A 167 3.24 -15.23 3.00
C GLU A 167 3.58 -13.77 3.29
N ASN A 168 4.24 -13.06 2.37
CA ASN A 168 4.54 -11.64 2.58
C ASN A 168 3.26 -10.85 2.88
N VAL A 169 2.21 -11.04 2.07
CA VAL A 169 0.93 -10.32 2.22
C VAL A 169 0.10 -10.89 3.37
N CYS A 170 0.02 -12.21 3.52
CA CYS A 170 -0.72 -12.86 4.61
C CYS A 170 -0.16 -12.51 6.00
N SER A 171 1.17 -12.41 6.13
CA SER A 171 1.79 -11.99 7.40
C SER A 171 1.36 -10.56 7.79
N GLN A 172 1.24 -9.68 6.80
CA GLN A 172 0.75 -8.30 7.01
C GLN A 172 -0.71 -8.28 7.48
N VAL A 173 -1.57 -9.05 6.83
CA VAL A 173 -2.98 -9.16 7.21
C VAL A 173 -3.12 -9.65 8.66
N ARG A 174 -2.34 -10.68 9.05
CA ARG A 174 -2.29 -11.17 10.44
C ARG A 174 -1.77 -10.10 11.42
N ALA A 175 -0.74 -9.36 11.02
CA ALA A 175 -0.17 -8.30 11.87
C ALA A 175 -1.15 -7.13 12.06
N ILE A 176 -1.87 -6.73 11.01
CA ILE A 176 -2.92 -5.69 11.08
C ILE A 176 -4.05 -6.13 12.03
N GLN A 177 -4.49 -7.40 11.95
CA GLN A 177 -5.48 -7.95 12.87
C GLN A 177 -5.06 -7.83 14.33
N GLN A 178 -3.80 -8.15 14.61
CA GLN A 178 -3.25 -8.06 15.98
C GLN A 178 -3.04 -6.60 16.42
N LEU A 179 -2.76 -5.70 15.47
CA LEU A 179 -2.47 -4.30 15.75
C LEU A 179 -3.69 -3.53 16.22
N ILE A 180 -4.83 -3.71 15.56
CA ILE A 180 -6.03 -2.87 15.75
C ILE A 180 -7.32 -3.65 16.03
N HIS A 181 -7.23 -4.95 16.25
CA HIS A 181 -8.40 -5.81 16.56
C HIS A 181 -9.59 -5.59 15.63
N LEU A 182 -9.36 -5.73 14.32
CA LEU A 182 -10.43 -5.62 13.33
C LEU A 182 -11.59 -6.56 13.63
N SER A 183 -12.80 -6.08 13.44
CA SER A 183 -14.04 -6.80 13.65
C SER A 183 -14.93 -6.77 12.40
N PRO A 184 -15.90 -7.68 12.27
CA PRO A 184 -16.91 -7.61 11.19
C PRO A 184 -17.77 -6.35 11.21
N ALA A 185 -17.81 -5.60 12.33
CA ALA A 185 -18.50 -4.32 12.42
C ALA A 185 -17.70 -3.16 11.80
N ASP A 186 -16.41 -3.37 11.53
CA ASP A 186 -15.57 -2.34 10.93
C ASP A 186 -15.89 -2.12 9.46
N VAL A 187 -15.76 -0.86 9.05
CA VAL A 187 -15.93 -0.44 7.67
C VAL A 187 -14.73 0.41 7.26
N ALA A 188 -13.94 -0.11 6.34
CA ALA A 188 -12.78 0.60 5.81
C ALA A 188 -13.13 1.45 4.57
N LEU A 189 -12.57 2.66 4.49
CA LEU A 189 -12.62 3.46 3.27
C LEU A 189 -11.49 3.04 2.34
N GLY A 190 -11.85 2.39 1.22
CA GLY A 190 -10.94 1.89 0.21
C GLY A 190 -10.65 2.92 -0.88
N VAL A 191 -9.95 3.98 -0.55
CA VAL A 191 -9.63 5.08 -1.48
C VAL A 191 -8.23 4.97 -2.08
N LEU A 192 -7.35 4.16 -1.48
CA LEU A 192 -5.98 3.99 -1.93
C LEU A 192 -5.89 3.06 -3.14
N PRO A 193 -5.09 3.41 -4.17
CA PRO A 193 -4.92 2.58 -5.37
C PRO A 193 -4.27 1.23 -5.07
N PHE A 194 -4.71 0.16 -5.77
CA PHE A 194 -4.15 -1.19 -5.61
C PHE A 194 -2.77 -1.38 -6.26
N PHE A 195 -2.32 -0.45 -7.08
CA PHE A 195 -0.95 -0.45 -7.59
C PHE A 195 0.08 0.06 -6.57
N HIS A 196 -0.36 0.61 -5.44
CA HIS A 196 0.48 0.88 -4.27
C HIS A 196 0.28 -0.22 -3.23
N SER A 197 1.37 -0.72 -2.68
CA SER A 197 1.35 -1.77 -1.64
C SER A 197 0.49 -1.39 -0.43
N TYR A 198 0.42 -0.10 -0.08
CA TYR A 198 -0.43 0.40 0.99
C TYR A 198 -1.90 0.11 0.71
N GLY A 199 -2.44 0.51 -0.46
CA GLY A 199 -3.81 0.18 -0.84
C GLY A 199 -4.02 -1.31 -1.09
N TYR A 200 -3.05 -1.98 -1.72
CA TYR A 200 -3.12 -3.40 -2.04
C TYR A 200 -3.28 -4.28 -0.80
N THR A 201 -2.50 -4.05 0.22
CA THR A 201 -2.58 -4.86 1.44
C THR A 201 -3.70 -4.40 2.36
N THR A 202 -3.79 -3.10 2.68
CA THR A 202 -4.70 -2.64 3.73
C THR A 202 -6.16 -2.53 3.28
N THR A 203 -6.42 -2.16 2.03
CA THR A 203 -7.79 -1.93 1.56
C THR A 203 -8.30 -3.00 0.59
N LEU A 204 -7.43 -3.84 0.04
CA LEU A 204 -7.85 -4.98 -0.78
C LEU A 204 -7.79 -6.29 0.01
N TRP A 205 -6.58 -6.73 0.44
CA TRP A 205 -6.45 -8.07 1.05
C TRP A 205 -6.96 -8.13 2.48
N THR A 206 -6.73 -7.10 3.29
CA THR A 206 -7.21 -7.11 4.69
C THR A 206 -8.73 -7.32 4.77
N PRO A 207 -9.58 -6.56 4.06
CA PRO A 207 -11.03 -6.80 4.12
C PRO A 207 -11.48 -8.09 3.41
N LEU A 208 -10.72 -8.60 2.44
CA LEU A 208 -11.05 -9.88 1.82
C LEU A 208 -10.78 -11.10 2.70
N VAL A 209 -9.82 -10.98 3.63
CA VAL A 209 -9.35 -12.08 4.49
C VAL A 209 -9.94 -12.02 5.90
N LEU A 210 -10.11 -10.81 6.47
CA LEU A 210 -10.49 -10.61 7.87
C LEU A 210 -11.96 -10.20 8.06
N ASP A 211 -12.73 -10.11 6.98
CA ASP A 211 -14.17 -9.85 6.99
C ASP A 211 -14.67 -8.48 7.50
N PRO A 212 -13.87 -7.40 7.71
CA PRO A 212 -14.45 -6.07 7.81
C PRO A 212 -15.07 -5.65 6.48
N ALA A 213 -16.08 -4.79 6.53
CA ALA A 213 -16.62 -4.22 5.31
C ALA A 213 -15.62 -3.23 4.69
N VAL A 214 -15.72 -3.04 3.37
CA VAL A 214 -14.95 -2.01 2.65
C VAL A 214 -15.82 -1.28 1.66
N VAL A 215 -15.61 0.04 1.55
CA VAL A 215 -16.29 0.91 0.59
C VAL A 215 -15.25 1.57 -0.30
N TYR A 216 -15.26 1.25 -1.57
CA TYR A 216 -14.30 1.77 -2.54
C TYR A 216 -14.73 3.06 -3.19
N HIS A 217 -13.75 3.94 -3.44
CA HIS A 217 -13.90 5.08 -4.32
C HIS A 217 -12.68 5.23 -5.23
N THR A 218 -12.92 5.63 -6.47
CA THR A 218 -11.92 5.62 -7.55
C THR A 218 -10.90 6.75 -7.49
N ASP A 219 -11.21 7.85 -6.80
CA ASP A 219 -10.34 9.03 -6.69
C ASP A 219 -10.22 9.49 -5.23
N PRO A 220 -9.08 9.29 -4.57
CA PRO A 220 -8.89 9.72 -3.18
C PRO A 220 -8.96 11.23 -2.99
N ARG A 221 -8.87 12.02 -4.05
CA ARG A 221 -8.94 13.49 -3.99
C ARG A 221 -10.36 14.03 -3.98
N ASP A 222 -11.35 13.19 -4.28
CA ASP A 222 -12.77 13.58 -4.26
C ASP A 222 -13.32 13.56 -2.83
N ALA A 223 -12.88 14.54 -2.04
CA ALA A 223 -13.16 14.64 -0.62
C ALA A 223 -14.66 14.63 -0.28
N GLN A 224 -15.50 15.22 -1.14
CA GLN A 224 -16.94 15.25 -0.91
C GLN A 224 -17.57 13.86 -1.03
N VAL A 225 -17.19 13.11 -2.07
CA VAL A 225 -17.69 11.74 -2.25
C VAL A 225 -17.14 10.83 -1.17
N VAL A 226 -15.85 10.95 -0.81
CA VAL A 226 -15.25 10.17 0.28
C VAL A 226 -15.96 10.41 1.61
N GLY A 227 -16.22 11.67 1.97
CA GLY A 227 -16.98 12.03 3.17
C GLY A 227 -18.41 11.46 3.15
N LYS A 228 -19.12 11.65 2.04
CA LYS A 228 -20.46 11.10 1.86
C LYS A 228 -20.49 9.57 2.03
N LEU A 229 -19.55 8.86 1.42
CA LEU A 229 -19.43 7.39 1.56
C LEU A 229 -19.11 6.98 3.00
N ALA A 230 -18.27 7.74 3.70
CA ALA A 230 -17.96 7.50 5.10
C ALA A 230 -19.23 7.56 5.96
N ARG A 231 -20.03 8.62 5.80
CA ARG A 231 -21.28 8.79 6.51
C ARG A 231 -22.32 7.72 6.15
N GLU A 232 -22.54 7.45 4.84
CA GLU A 232 -23.56 6.52 4.35
C GLU A 232 -23.29 5.07 4.76
N HIS A 233 -22.03 4.71 4.92
CA HIS A 233 -21.60 3.36 5.26
C HIS A 233 -21.08 3.23 6.69
N HIS A 234 -21.15 4.29 7.50
CA HIS A 234 -20.65 4.33 8.88
C HIS A 234 -19.19 3.85 8.96
N ALA A 235 -18.33 4.45 8.13
CA ALA A 235 -16.91 4.06 8.07
C ALA A 235 -16.23 4.28 9.42
N THR A 236 -15.45 3.26 9.86
CA THR A 236 -14.69 3.30 11.11
C THR A 236 -13.20 3.48 10.89
N LEU A 237 -12.71 3.14 9.68
CA LEU A 237 -11.29 3.13 9.36
C LEU A 237 -10.99 3.95 8.11
N LEU A 238 -10.00 4.83 8.21
CA LEU A 238 -9.45 5.59 7.08
C LEU A 238 -7.93 5.41 6.99
N MET A 239 -7.46 4.89 5.86
CA MET A 239 -6.05 4.90 5.47
C MET A 239 -5.85 5.97 4.41
N ALA A 240 -4.96 6.93 4.66
CA ALA A 240 -4.71 8.05 3.76
C ALA A 240 -3.24 8.51 3.82
N THR A 241 -2.83 9.34 2.86
CA THR A 241 -1.60 10.13 3.01
C THR A 241 -1.91 11.46 3.69
N PRO A 242 -0.93 12.11 4.34
CA PRO A 242 -1.11 13.47 4.89
C PRO A 242 -1.68 14.44 3.86
N THR A 243 -1.26 14.35 2.62
CA THR A 243 -1.80 15.14 1.50
C THR A 243 -3.31 14.94 1.33
N PHE A 244 -3.82 13.69 1.38
CA PHE A 244 -5.26 13.44 1.29
C PHE A 244 -6.02 13.92 2.53
N LEU A 245 -5.44 13.78 3.72
CA LEU A 245 -6.03 14.33 4.94
C LEU A 245 -6.25 15.84 4.83
N ARG A 246 -5.29 16.59 4.24
CA ARG A 246 -5.46 18.04 3.96
C ARG A 246 -6.62 18.31 3.00
N PHE A 247 -6.83 17.51 1.96
CA PHE A 247 -7.99 17.64 1.07
C PHE A 247 -9.30 17.41 1.83
N TYR A 248 -9.35 16.39 2.70
CA TYR A 248 -10.54 16.08 3.49
C TYR A 248 -10.85 17.20 4.48
N MET A 249 -9.86 17.75 5.16
CA MET A 249 -10.07 18.89 6.06
C MET A 249 -10.66 20.10 5.36
N ARG A 250 -10.29 20.36 4.12
CA ARG A 250 -10.76 21.54 3.37
C ARG A 250 -12.18 21.38 2.82
N ARG A 251 -12.64 20.18 2.50
CA ARG A 251 -13.81 19.96 1.64
C ARG A 251 -14.86 19.00 2.21
N THR A 252 -14.57 18.26 3.28
CA THR A 252 -15.50 17.32 3.90
C THR A 252 -16.17 17.96 5.10
N PRO A 253 -17.50 17.94 5.26
CA PRO A 253 -18.20 18.34 6.47
C PRO A 253 -17.75 17.49 7.68
N ALA A 254 -17.76 18.06 8.88
CA ALA A 254 -17.30 17.37 10.09
C ALA A 254 -18.12 16.11 10.39
N GLU A 255 -19.42 16.17 10.20
CA GLU A 255 -20.36 15.07 10.41
C GLU A 255 -20.11 13.85 9.51
N ASP A 256 -19.48 14.03 8.35
CA ASP A 256 -19.24 12.94 7.43
C ASP A 256 -18.22 11.92 7.96
N PHE A 257 -17.32 12.34 8.86
CA PHE A 257 -16.32 11.47 9.50
C PHE A 257 -16.63 11.15 10.97
N SER A 258 -17.85 11.41 11.44
CA SER A 258 -18.24 11.23 12.84
C SER A 258 -18.18 9.79 13.36
N THR A 259 -18.12 8.80 12.48
CA THR A 259 -18.04 7.38 12.83
C THR A 259 -16.61 6.82 12.77
N LEU A 260 -15.62 7.61 12.33
CA LEU A 260 -14.23 7.15 12.28
C LEU A 260 -13.71 6.89 13.71
N GLU A 261 -13.06 5.75 13.87
CA GLU A 261 -12.38 5.35 15.11
C GLU A 261 -10.87 5.27 14.96
N ALA A 262 -10.39 5.06 13.71
CA ALA A 262 -8.96 5.04 13.43
C ALA A 262 -8.65 5.70 12.08
N VAL A 263 -7.66 6.60 12.09
CA VAL A 263 -7.13 7.26 10.90
C VAL A 263 -5.62 7.07 10.86
N PHE A 264 -5.13 6.40 9.81
CA PHE A 264 -3.70 6.12 9.62
C PHE A 264 -3.14 6.99 8.51
N GLY A 265 -2.15 7.82 8.86
CA GLY A 265 -1.33 8.56 7.90
C GLY A 265 -0.06 7.79 7.58
N ALA A 266 0.21 7.53 6.29
CA ALA A 266 1.42 6.83 5.86
C ALA A 266 1.87 7.27 4.46
N ALA A 267 3.00 6.74 3.99
CA ALA A 267 3.67 7.03 2.73
C ALA A 267 4.37 8.41 2.67
N GLU A 268 4.00 9.33 3.54
CA GLU A 268 4.62 10.63 3.75
C GLU A 268 4.75 10.86 5.27
N LYS A 269 5.70 11.71 5.71
CA LYS A 269 5.79 12.13 7.12
C LYS A 269 4.46 12.79 7.52
N LEU A 270 3.89 12.38 8.63
CA LEU A 270 2.64 12.95 9.14
C LEU A 270 2.94 14.15 10.05
N PRO A 271 2.74 15.40 9.57
CA PRO A 271 3.05 16.58 10.33
C PRO A 271 2.08 16.77 11.50
N LYS A 272 2.60 17.32 12.59
CA LYS A 272 1.81 17.59 13.82
C LYS A 272 0.62 18.52 13.56
N ASP A 273 0.82 19.56 12.76
CA ASP A 273 -0.22 20.52 12.37
C ASP A 273 -1.40 19.84 11.67
N VAL A 274 -1.12 18.85 10.81
CA VAL A 274 -2.17 18.03 10.16
C VAL A 274 -2.93 17.22 11.19
N CYS A 275 -2.24 16.60 12.15
CA CYS A 275 -2.90 15.87 13.22
C CYS A 275 -3.81 16.76 14.06
N ASP A 276 -3.28 17.91 14.50
CA ASP A 276 -3.99 18.87 15.35
C ASP A 276 -5.23 19.45 14.63
N ALA A 277 -5.08 19.86 13.36
CA ALA A 277 -6.18 20.40 12.58
C ALA A 277 -7.24 19.35 12.23
N PHE A 278 -6.83 18.10 11.96
CA PHE A 278 -7.75 17.01 11.67
C PHE A 278 -8.56 16.64 12.92
N GLU A 279 -7.88 16.53 14.08
CA GLU A 279 -8.52 16.27 15.36
C GLU A 279 -9.47 17.39 15.78
N GLN A 280 -9.07 18.64 15.61
CA GLN A 280 -9.93 19.80 15.89
C GLN A 280 -11.21 19.77 15.06
N LYS A 281 -11.12 19.37 13.79
CA LYS A 281 -12.28 19.37 12.87
C LYS A 281 -13.17 18.14 13.04
N PHE A 282 -12.58 16.94 13.18
CA PHE A 282 -13.31 15.67 13.10
C PHE A 282 -13.37 14.90 14.41
N GLY A 283 -12.70 15.40 15.47
CA GLY A 283 -12.71 14.77 16.80
C GLY A 283 -11.85 13.51 16.91
N ILE A 284 -11.06 13.19 15.89
CA ILE A 284 -10.17 12.02 15.86
C ILE A 284 -8.77 12.42 15.42
N ARG A 285 -7.76 12.00 16.19
CA ARG A 285 -6.35 12.25 15.89
C ARG A 285 -5.79 11.18 14.96
N PRO A 286 -5.29 11.54 13.76
CA PRO A 286 -4.55 10.62 12.92
C PRO A 286 -3.27 10.14 13.59
N VAL A 287 -2.90 8.89 13.34
CA VAL A 287 -1.65 8.30 13.81
C VAL A 287 -0.75 7.92 12.64
N GLU A 288 0.55 7.98 12.85
CA GLU A 288 1.53 7.68 11.82
C GLU A 288 1.80 6.17 11.72
N ALA A 289 1.90 5.70 10.47
CA ALA A 289 2.34 4.37 10.14
C ALA A 289 3.45 4.44 9.08
N TYR A 290 4.38 3.49 9.12
CA TYR A 290 5.56 3.45 8.26
C TYR A 290 5.68 2.13 7.54
N GLY A 291 6.16 2.20 6.29
CA GLY A 291 6.43 1.05 5.49
C GLY A 291 7.02 1.35 4.12
N ALA A 292 7.34 0.28 3.41
CA ALA A 292 7.86 0.32 2.05
C ALA A 292 7.24 -0.82 1.24
N THR A 293 7.20 -0.68 -0.08
CA THR A 293 6.66 -1.74 -0.95
C THR A 293 7.41 -3.06 -0.76
N GLU A 294 8.72 -2.97 -0.58
CA GLU A 294 9.62 -4.10 -0.31
C GLU A 294 9.34 -4.81 1.03
N LEU A 295 8.47 -4.23 1.86
CA LEU A 295 8.07 -4.74 3.17
C LEU A 295 6.56 -5.02 3.27
N SER A 296 5.80 -5.02 2.17
CA SER A 296 4.45 -5.58 1.93
C SER A 296 3.21 -4.91 2.57
N PRO A 297 3.11 -3.66 2.95
CA PRO A 297 4.09 -2.61 3.08
C PRO A 297 4.48 -2.30 4.52
N LEU A 298 3.64 -2.65 5.55
CA LEU A 298 3.69 -2.11 6.90
C LEU A 298 4.86 -2.68 7.70
N VAL A 299 5.57 -1.80 8.36
CA VAL A 299 6.69 -2.13 9.25
C VAL A 299 6.39 -1.77 10.69
N ALA A 300 5.91 -0.54 10.88
CA ALA A 300 5.62 0.01 12.19
C ALA A 300 4.37 0.89 12.13
N ALA A 301 3.65 0.96 13.22
CA ALA A 301 2.53 1.86 13.36
C ALA A 301 2.33 2.28 14.82
N ASN A 302 1.83 3.50 14.99
CA ASN A 302 1.17 3.94 16.19
C ASN A 302 -0.27 3.38 16.21
N VAL A 303 -0.81 3.11 17.40
CA VAL A 303 -2.18 2.61 17.55
C VAL A 303 -3.06 3.72 18.12
N PRO A 304 -4.19 4.05 17.46
CA PRO A 304 -5.11 5.06 17.99
C PRO A 304 -5.69 4.64 19.35
N PRO A 305 -5.96 5.58 20.28
CA PRO A 305 -6.51 5.27 21.59
C PRO A 305 -7.79 4.43 21.57
N ALA A 306 -8.68 4.67 20.59
CA ALA A 306 -9.91 3.91 20.39
C ALA A 306 -9.68 2.43 20.01
N ARG A 307 -8.46 2.06 19.65
CA ARG A 307 -8.05 0.72 19.25
C ARG A 307 -6.96 0.15 20.17
N HIS A 308 -6.99 0.57 21.45
CA HIS A 308 -6.04 0.09 22.45
C HIS A 308 -5.97 -1.44 22.52
N VAL A 309 -4.75 -1.95 22.55
CA VAL A 309 -4.45 -3.38 22.65
C VAL A 309 -4.06 -3.71 24.10
N PRO A 310 -4.82 -4.57 24.81
CA PRO A 310 -4.46 -4.96 26.18
C PRO A 310 -3.04 -5.53 26.27
N GLY A 311 -2.28 -5.05 27.26
CA GLY A 311 -0.90 -5.47 27.48
C GLY A 311 0.17 -4.64 26.75
N ARG A 312 -0.22 -3.65 25.97
CA ARG A 312 0.66 -2.66 25.38
C ARG A 312 0.72 -1.42 26.28
N PRO A 313 1.87 -1.06 26.85
CA PRO A 313 1.96 0.04 27.82
C PRO A 313 1.80 1.43 27.18
N VAL A 314 2.19 1.55 25.90
CA VAL A 314 2.06 2.79 25.10
C VAL A 314 1.61 2.43 23.70
N ASP A 315 0.50 3.02 23.25
CA ASP A 315 -0.08 2.72 21.94
C ASP A 315 0.44 3.64 20.84
N ALA A 316 0.69 4.92 21.17
CA ALA A 316 1.16 5.92 20.23
C ALA A 316 2.16 6.88 20.88
N ARG A 317 3.15 7.30 20.09
CA ARG A 317 4.10 8.34 20.47
C ARG A 317 4.26 9.34 19.34
N GLU A 318 3.90 10.57 19.60
CA GLU A 318 4.03 11.66 18.63
C GLU A 318 5.47 11.83 18.13
N GLY A 319 5.65 12.09 16.84
CA GLY A 319 6.97 12.23 16.21
C GLY A 319 7.67 10.91 15.91
N THR A 320 7.00 9.77 16.16
CA THR A 320 7.49 8.45 15.78
C THR A 320 6.53 7.77 14.81
N VAL A 321 7.05 6.81 14.06
CA VAL A 321 6.23 5.96 13.19
C VAL A 321 5.66 4.73 13.92
N GLY A 322 5.74 4.70 15.25
CA GLY A 322 5.27 3.61 16.09
C GLY A 322 6.31 2.52 16.31
N GLN A 323 5.83 1.39 16.83
CA GLN A 323 6.63 0.20 17.09
C GLN A 323 6.50 -0.80 15.93
N PRO A 324 7.52 -1.66 15.70
CA PRO A 324 7.40 -2.74 14.72
C PRO A 324 6.14 -3.59 14.94
N ILE A 325 5.45 -3.91 13.85
CA ILE A 325 4.29 -4.79 13.90
C ILE A 325 4.69 -6.24 14.20
N ALA A 326 3.72 -7.06 14.59
CA ALA A 326 3.94 -8.47 14.89
C ALA A 326 4.65 -9.20 13.73
N GLY A 327 5.72 -9.93 14.06
CA GLY A 327 6.56 -10.64 13.10
C GLY A 327 7.71 -9.82 12.52
N CYS A 328 7.70 -8.48 12.64
CA CYS A 328 8.78 -7.61 12.21
C CYS A 328 9.76 -7.31 13.33
N ARG A 329 11.04 -7.18 12.97
CA ARG A 329 12.09 -6.67 13.85
C ARG A 329 12.85 -5.57 13.14
N ALA A 330 13.28 -4.57 13.90
CA ALA A 330 14.08 -3.45 13.45
C ALA A 330 15.44 -3.44 14.14
N LYS A 331 16.47 -3.01 13.43
CA LYS A 331 17.77 -2.66 13.99
C LYS A 331 18.31 -1.40 13.32
N ILE A 332 19.17 -0.69 14.03
CA ILE A 332 19.89 0.47 13.51
C ILE A 332 21.35 0.08 13.38
N THR A 333 21.98 0.39 12.24
CA THR A 333 23.39 0.16 12.01
C THR A 333 24.12 1.48 11.70
N ASP A 334 25.45 1.45 11.70
CA ASP A 334 26.20 2.49 11.02
C ASP A 334 25.80 2.57 9.53
N ARG A 335 26.27 3.58 8.81
CA ARG A 335 25.85 3.83 7.42
C ARG A 335 26.38 2.78 6.45
N GLU A 336 27.50 2.19 6.79
CA GLU A 336 28.13 1.10 6.04
C GLU A 336 27.36 -0.22 6.20
N GLY A 337 26.55 -0.33 7.27
CA GLY A 337 25.74 -1.52 7.58
C GLY A 337 26.51 -2.62 8.30
N ASP A 338 27.73 -2.32 8.76
CA ASP A 338 28.66 -3.31 9.31
C ASP A 338 28.45 -3.53 10.81
N ARG A 339 28.01 -2.49 11.53
CA ARG A 339 27.89 -2.53 13.00
C ARG A 339 26.51 -2.06 13.46
N GLU A 340 25.83 -2.87 14.28
CA GLU A 340 24.61 -2.45 14.97
C GLU A 340 24.93 -1.38 16.03
N LEU A 341 24.14 -0.31 16.04
CA LEU A 341 24.30 0.82 16.94
C LEU A 341 23.47 0.63 18.22
N PRO A 342 23.92 1.20 19.36
CA PRO A 342 23.16 1.24 20.59
C PRO A 342 21.80 1.93 20.44
N ILE A 343 20.86 1.56 21.32
CA ILE A 343 19.54 2.18 21.40
C ILE A 343 19.69 3.71 21.59
N GLY A 344 18.96 4.47 20.79
CA GLY A 344 18.96 5.95 20.82
C GLY A 344 19.96 6.58 19.86
N GLU A 345 20.92 5.83 19.33
CA GLU A 345 21.82 6.34 18.28
C GLU A 345 21.13 6.35 16.91
N GLU A 346 21.55 7.30 16.07
CA GLU A 346 21.01 7.49 14.73
C GLU A 346 21.84 6.72 13.72
N GLY A 347 21.16 6.00 12.83
CA GLY A 347 21.83 5.24 11.77
C GLY A 347 20.86 4.68 10.76
N MET A 348 21.35 3.75 9.93
CA MET A 348 20.58 3.08 8.87
C MET A 348 19.59 2.09 9.47
N LEU A 349 18.33 2.23 9.07
CA LEU A 349 17.25 1.33 9.48
C LEU A 349 17.22 0.06 8.65
N TRP A 350 17.29 -1.08 9.32
CA TRP A 350 17.13 -2.40 8.74
C TRP A 350 15.92 -3.12 9.33
N ILE A 351 15.18 -3.83 8.48
CA ILE A 351 13.99 -4.56 8.87
C ILE A 351 14.11 -6.03 8.46
N THR A 352 13.67 -6.93 9.32
CA THR A 352 13.50 -8.34 8.99
C THR A 352 12.14 -8.84 9.45
N GLY A 353 11.61 -9.83 8.75
CA GLY A 353 10.33 -10.45 9.04
C GLY A 353 9.77 -11.20 7.82
N PRO A 354 8.65 -11.90 8.00
CA PRO A 354 7.98 -12.60 6.91
C PRO A 354 7.42 -11.67 5.82
N ASN A 355 7.40 -10.38 6.08
CA ASN A 355 6.94 -9.32 5.18
C ASN A 355 8.02 -8.81 4.20
N VAL A 356 9.28 -9.23 4.35
CA VAL A 356 10.35 -8.84 3.44
C VAL A 356 10.12 -9.51 2.08
N MET A 357 10.16 -8.71 1.01
CA MET A 357 9.97 -9.16 -0.38
C MET A 357 10.87 -10.35 -0.76
N GLN A 358 10.48 -11.12 -1.76
CA GLN A 358 11.37 -12.12 -2.35
C GLN A 358 12.53 -11.50 -3.13
N GLY A 359 12.36 -10.28 -3.62
CA GLY A 359 13.37 -9.53 -4.35
C GLY A 359 12.77 -8.65 -5.45
N TYR A 360 13.65 -8.02 -6.23
CA TYR A 360 13.24 -7.28 -7.42
C TYR A 360 13.17 -8.22 -8.63
N LEU A 361 12.09 -8.11 -9.39
CA LEU A 361 11.80 -8.93 -10.57
C LEU A 361 12.96 -8.88 -11.56
N ASP A 362 13.52 -10.06 -11.85
CA ASP A 362 14.64 -10.28 -12.77
C ASP A 362 15.88 -9.38 -12.50
N ARG A 363 16.01 -8.90 -11.22
CA ARG A 363 17.14 -8.04 -10.80
C ARG A 363 17.76 -8.54 -9.49
N PRO A 364 18.40 -9.73 -9.50
CA PRO A 364 19.08 -10.25 -8.32
C PRO A 364 20.23 -9.36 -7.85
N ASP A 365 20.85 -8.62 -8.77
CA ASP A 365 21.87 -7.62 -8.49
C ASP A 365 21.36 -6.50 -7.56
N LEU A 366 20.19 -5.94 -7.86
CA LEU A 366 19.57 -4.91 -7.02
C LEU A 366 19.07 -5.49 -5.70
N THR A 367 18.57 -6.73 -5.72
CA THR A 367 18.10 -7.41 -4.51
C THR A 367 19.24 -7.61 -3.52
N ALA A 368 20.41 -8.09 -3.97
CA ALA A 368 21.58 -8.32 -3.14
C ALA A 368 22.14 -7.01 -2.51
N ASN A 369 21.90 -5.86 -3.14
CA ASN A 369 22.32 -4.57 -2.60
C ASN A 369 21.49 -4.15 -1.37
N VAL A 370 20.24 -4.59 -1.27
CA VAL A 370 19.30 -4.12 -0.22
C VAL A 370 18.83 -5.23 0.73
N VAL A 371 18.98 -6.50 0.38
CA VAL A 371 18.65 -7.64 1.24
C VAL A 371 19.89 -8.43 1.57
N LYS A 372 20.27 -8.48 2.85
CA LYS A 372 21.44 -9.22 3.35
C LYS A 372 21.00 -10.07 4.55
N ASP A 373 21.23 -11.35 4.50
CA ASP A 373 20.90 -12.30 5.59
C ASP A 373 19.46 -12.20 6.12
N GLY A 374 18.50 -11.96 5.22
CA GLY A 374 17.08 -11.79 5.56
C GLY A 374 16.71 -10.42 6.15
N TRP A 375 17.65 -9.47 6.18
CA TRP A 375 17.41 -8.08 6.56
C TRP A 375 17.34 -7.20 5.31
N TYR A 376 16.29 -6.39 5.23
CA TYR A 376 16.13 -5.38 4.20
C TYR A 376 16.64 -4.02 4.70
N CYS A 377 17.56 -3.42 3.95
CA CYS A 377 18.03 -2.05 4.15
C CYS A 377 17.02 -1.07 3.57
N THR A 378 16.40 -0.26 4.42
CA THR A 378 15.32 0.64 3.99
C THR A 378 15.83 1.87 3.23
N GLY A 379 17.09 2.24 3.43
CA GLY A 379 17.65 3.51 3.00
C GLY A 379 17.16 4.70 3.82
N ASP A 380 16.40 4.46 4.88
CA ASP A 380 15.96 5.50 5.81
C ASP A 380 16.89 5.55 7.03
N ILE A 381 17.17 6.76 7.50
CA ILE A 381 17.93 7.03 8.72
C ILE A 381 16.94 7.17 9.86
N ALA A 382 17.20 6.46 10.95
CA ALA A 382 16.27 6.37 12.06
C ALA A 382 16.97 6.21 13.41
N LYS A 383 16.17 6.36 14.46
CA LYS A 383 16.52 6.01 15.86
C LYS A 383 15.50 5.01 16.39
N LEU A 384 15.98 4.12 17.25
CA LEU A 384 15.15 3.18 17.99
C LEU A 384 15.26 3.49 19.48
N ASP A 385 14.15 3.73 20.16
CA ASP A 385 14.18 3.97 21.61
C ASP A 385 14.08 2.65 22.41
N ARG A 386 14.15 2.78 23.77
CA ARG A 386 14.12 1.62 24.69
C ARG A 386 12.80 0.85 24.67
N GLU A 387 11.73 1.48 24.23
CA GLU A 387 10.40 0.88 24.14
C GLU A 387 10.11 0.35 22.72
N GLY A 388 11.06 0.52 21.80
CA GLY A 388 10.97 0.02 20.43
C GLY A 388 10.25 0.96 19.46
N PHE A 389 10.01 2.24 19.85
CA PHE A 389 9.49 3.22 18.90
C PHE A 389 10.56 3.67 17.92
N ILE A 390 10.19 3.72 16.64
CA ILE A 390 11.06 4.14 15.55
C ILE A 390 10.80 5.62 15.23
N THR A 391 11.85 6.44 15.23
CA THR A 391 11.81 7.81 14.74
C THR A 391 12.60 7.88 13.43
N ILE A 392 11.93 8.19 12.33
CA ILE A 392 12.59 8.45 11.04
C ILE A 392 13.13 9.88 11.06
N THR A 393 14.44 10.03 10.88
CA THR A 393 15.12 11.33 10.92
C THR A 393 15.55 11.81 9.54
N GLY A 394 15.60 10.89 8.55
CA GLY A 394 15.96 11.26 7.19
C GLY A 394 15.93 10.07 6.23
N ARG A 395 16.42 10.30 5.03
CA ARG A 395 16.60 9.26 4.02
C ARG A 395 18.00 9.40 3.42
N GLU A 396 18.71 8.30 3.23
CA GLU A 396 20.11 8.32 2.73
C GLU A 396 20.22 9.08 1.41
N SER A 397 19.28 8.88 0.49
CA SER A 397 19.22 9.61 -0.79
C SER A 397 18.93 11.12 -0.66
N ARG A 398 18.59 11.59 0.54
CA ARG A 398 18.30 12.99 0.90
C ARG A 398 19.37 13.58 1.81
N PHE A 399 20.60 13.06 1.73
CA PHE A 399 21.79 13.64 2.33
C PHE A 399 22.81 13.95 1.25
N SER A 400 23.62 14.95 1.48
CA SER A 400 24.74 15.33 0.63
C SER A 400 26.00 15.45 1.45
N LYS A 401 27.12 14.97 0.88
CA LYS A 401 28.43 15.08 1.51
C LYS A 401 29.14 16.35 1.04
N ILE A 402 29.07 17.40 1.84
CA ILE A 402 29.61 18.71 1.52
C ILE A 402 30.86 18.99 2.36
N GLY A 403 32.02 19.04 1.71
CA GLY A 403 33.27 19.30 2.41
C GLY A 403 33.62 18.25 3.48
N GLY A 404 33.09 17.05 3.36
CA GLY A 404 33.30 15.95 4.31
C GLY A 404 32.14 15.78 5.33
N GLU A 405 31.25 16.74 5.47
CA GLU A 405 30.10 16.67 6.37
C GLU A 405 28.83 16.19 5.64
N MET A 406 28.04 15.40 6.34
CA MET A 406 26.75 14.91 5.85
C MET A 406 25.64 15.91 6.20
N VAL A 407 25.07 16.53 5.17
CA VAL A 407 24.02 17.55 5.30
C VAL A 407 22.68 16.97 4.90
N PRO A 408 21.70 16.86 5.84
CA PRO A 408 20.35 16.39 5.51
C PRO A 408 19.59 17.48 4.72
N HIS A 409 19.08 17.12 3.54
CA HIS A 409 18.30 18.08 2.72
C HIS A 409 17.02 18.54 3.45
N ILE A 410 16.37 17.65 4.18
CA ILE A 410 15.13 17.94 4.92
C ILE A 410 15.35 19.04 5.96
N SER A 411 16.44 18.99 6.72
CA SER A 411 16.74 20.03 7.72
C SER A 411 17.02 21.39 7.09
N VAL A 412 17.60 21.41 5.89
CA VAL A 412 17.81 22.65 5.13
C VAL A 412 16.48 23.18 4.59
N GLU A 413 15.61 22.31 4.08
CA GLU A 413 14.26 22.66 3.64
C GLU A 413 13.42 23.24 4.79
N GLU A 414 13.44 22.59 5.96
CA GLU A 414 12.75 23.06 7.17
C GLU A 414 13.25 24.46 7.56
N ALA A 415 14.56 24.67 7.63
CA ALA A 415 15.13 25.96 7.96
C ALA A 415 14.78 27.09 6.94
N ILE A 416 14.72 26.75 5.65
CA ILE A 416 14.34 27.68 4.60
C ILE A 416 12.84 28.00 4.69
N ASN A 417 11.99 26.99 4.85
CA ASN A 417 10.56 27.17 4.98
C ASN A 417 10.20 28.04 6.19
N ASP A 418 10.86 27.81 7.33
CA ASP A 418 10.72 28.66 8.54
C ASP A 418 11.13 30.09 8.27
N ALA A 419 12.27 30.31 7.60
CA ALA A 419 12.76 31.65 7.26
C ALA A 419 11.86 32.39 6.26
N LEU A 420 11.18 31.66 5.40
CA LEU A 420 10.22 32.23 4.43
C LEU A 420 8.82 32.43 5.02
N GLY A 421 8.61 32.03 6.28
CA GLY A 421 7.31 32.13 6.94
C GLY A 421 6.27 31.21 6.32
N ALA A 422 6.69 30.07 5.81
CA ALA A 422 5.78 29.04 5.31
C ALA A 422 4.75 28.69 6.38
N SER A 423 3.48 28.66 6.01
CA SER A 423 2.47 28.08 6.88
C SER A 423 2.79 26.60 7.06
N ASP A 424 2.57 26.08 8.27
CA ASP A 424 2.85 24.68 8.62
C ASP A 424 2.42 23.71 7.50
N GLY A 425 3.41 22.97 6.99
CA GLY A 425 3.22 22.00 5.92
C GLY A 425 3.13 22.54 4.49
N GLU A 426 3.41 23.82 4.28
CA GLU A 426 3.62 24.38 2.93
C GLU A 426 5.08 24.15 2.53
N LEU A 427 5.30 23.39 1.46
CA LEU A 427 6.63 23.16 0.92
C LEU A 427 6.97 24.31 -0.05
N LEU A 428 7.70 25.32 0.44
CA LEU A 428 8.14 26.48 -0.36
C LEU A 428 9.53 26.26 -0.97
N ALA A 429 10.28 25.29 -0.46
CA ALA A 429 11.63 24.99 -0.95
C ALA A 429 11.85 23.49 -1.03
N VAL A 430 12.53 23.04 -2.10
CA VAL A 430 13.03 21.69 -2.28
C VAL A 430 14.53 21.75 -2.47
N VAL A 431 15.27 20.96 -1.68
CA VAL A 431 16.74 20.90 -1.71
C VAL A 431 17.20 19.64 -2.42
N THR A 432 18.13 19.78 -3.33
CA THR A 432 18.88 18.68 -3.94
C THR A 432 20.37 19.01 -3.95
N ALA A 433 21.19 18.08 -4.39
CA ALA A 433 22.63 18.33 -4.57
C ALA A 433 23.05 18.12 -6.00
N VAL A 434 24.12 18.82 -6.37
CA VAL A 434 24.82 18.64 -7.63
C VAL A 434 26.31 18.48 -7.35
N PRO A 435 27.06 17.74 -8.20
CA PRO A 435 28.49 17.61 -8.04
C PRO A 435 29.20 18.97 -8.00
N ASP A 436 30.17 19.12 -7.07
CA ASP A 436 31.03 20.29 -6.92
C ASP A 436 32.49 19.87 -6.84
N LYS A 437 33.33 20.49 -7.65
CA LYS A 437 34.78 20.10 -7.75
C LYS A 437 35.56 20.38 -6.47
N ALA A 438 35.15 21.35 -5.67
CA ALA A 438 35.87 21.78 -4.47
C ALA A 438 35.40 21.08 -3.20
N LYS A 439 34.07 20.80 -3.10
CA LYS A 439 33.41 20.28 -1.89
C LYS A 439 32.80 18.90 -2.05
N GLY A 440 32.98 18.26 -3.21
CA GLY A 440 32.34 17.01 -3.58
C GLY A 440 30.89 17.23 -4.08
N GLU A 441 30.05 17.84 -3.28
CA GLU A 441 28.69 18.22 -3.63
C GLU A 441 28.37 19.64 -3.15
N ARG A 442 27.37 20.27 -3.76
CA ARG A 442 26.76 21.52 -3.30
C ARG A 442 25.25 21.42 -3.35
N LEU A 443 24.59 22.04 -2.40
CA LEU A 443 23.12 22.11 -2.38
C LEU A 443 22.61 23.09 -3.43
N VAL A 444 21.49 22.73 -4.00
CA VAL A 444 20.66 23.58 -4.88
C VAL A 444 19.25 23.59 -4.30
N VAL A 445 18.68 24.78 -4.21
CA VAL A 445 17.34 25.02 -3.68
C VAL A 445 16.44 25.45 -4.83
N PHE A 446 15.26 24.86 -4.92
CA PHE A 446 14.22 25.19 -5.87
C PHE A 446 13.00 25.74 -5.15
#